data_da57c7894b3bd278f95623b3266acfd3
#
_entry.id   da57c7894b3bd278f95623b3266acfd3
#
_cell.length_a   1.000
_cell.length_b   1.000
_cell.length_c   1.000
_cell.angle_alpha   90.00
_cell.angle_beta   90.00
_cell.angle_gamma   90.00
#
_symmetry.space_group_name_H-M   'P 1'
#
loop_
_entity.id
_entity.type
_entity.pdbx_description
1 polymer ?
#
loop_
_entity_poly.entity_id
_entity_poly.type
_entity_poly.pdbx_seq_one_letter_code
_entity_poly.pdbx_strand_id
1 'polypeptide(L)'
;MVVVSRTPMSTGVPLLVGTGPLPELLMREASTALSDRWGLELSHISEGESPQETLSRPSAQQGLIRFCGDVARQRPEGGCWLDALADWRQPLVLMVAGDAGGGVAGAAAAYAALCHELGAPLIGLVQIGSQWNRLQRRRDGLPWMGWIPAAGVPERELALDHLVQELSRRSITAAATGAGAHRP
;
A
#
# COMPACT_ATOMS: atom_id res chain seq x y z
N MET A 1 -37.84 -1.63 -1.47
CA MET A 1 -36.63 -0.78 -1.50
C MET A 1 -35.47 -1.69 -1.89
N VAL A 2 -35.09 -1.68 -3.18
CA VAL A 2 -34.05 -2.57 -3.72
C VAL A 2 -32.72 -1.96 -3.35
N VAL A 3 -31.98 -2.61 -2.44
CA VAL A 3 -30.59 -2.27 -2.15
C VAL A 3 -29.77 -2.73 -3.36
N VAL A 4 -29.45 -1.82 -4.25
CA VAL A 4 -28.49 -2.08 -5.32
C VAL A 4 -27.11 -2.20 -4.67
N SER A 5 -26.68 -3.43 -4.39
CA SER A 5 -25.28 -3.74 -4.04
C SER A 5 -24.40 -3.34 -5.23
N ARG A 6 -23.84 -2.14 -5.18
CA ARG A 6 -22.76 -1.78 -6.08
C ARG A 6 -21.53 -2.55 -5.64
N THR A 7 -21.16 -3.59 -6.38
CA THR A 7 -19.87 -4.25 -6.24
C THR A 7 -18.80 -3.21 -6.59
N PRO A 8 -17.90 -2.85 -5.65
CA PRO A 8 -16.86 -1.89 -5.93
C PRO A 8 -15.89 -2.49 -6.95
N MET A 9 -15.70 -1.83 -8.06
CA MET A 9 -14.66 -2.21 -9.03
C MET A 9 -13.33 -1.68 -8.52
N SER A 10 -12.45 -2.57 -8.08
CA SER A 10 -11.07 -2.21 -7.78
C SER A 10 -10.38 -1.66 -9.04
N THR A 11 -9.85 -0.46 -8.95
CA THR A 11 -9.21 0.25 -10.07
C THR A 11 -7.78 -0.18 -10.35
N GLY A 12 -7.24 -1.09 -9.58
CA GLY A 12 -5.88 -1.57 -9.77
C GLY A 12 -4.77 -0.66 -9.21
N VAL A 13 -5.03 0.60 -8.90
CA VAL A 13 -4.03 1.47 -8.25
C VAL A 13 -4.03 1.21 -6.74
N PRO A 14 -2.86 0.89 -6.15
CA PRO A 14 -2.81 0.54 -4.74
C PRO A 14 -2.79 1.75 -3.82
N LEU A 15 -3.30 1.55 -2.61
CA LEU A 15 -3.14 2.45 -1.48
C LEU A 15 -1.76 2.24 -0.84
N LEU A 16 -1.02 3.31 -0.57
CA LEU A 16 0.25 3.28 0.15
C LEU A 16 0.02 3.41 1.66
N VAL A 17 0.46 2.43 2.41
CA VAL A 17 0.14 2.27 3.83
C VAL A 17 1.41 2.01 4.62
N GLY A 18 1.65 2.75 5.71
CA GLY A 18 2.76 2.50 6.62
C GLY A 18 2.56 1.23 7.46
N THR A 19 3.63 0.53 7.79
CA THR A 19 3.63 -0.55 8.80
C THR A 19 3.69 0.03 10.22
N GLY A 20 2.56 0.58 10.67
CA GLY A 20 2.45 1.43 11.83
C GLY A 20 2.67 2.91 11.50
N PRO A 21 2.68 3.78 12.51
CA PRO A 21 2.90 5.21 12.31
C PRO A 21 4.35 5.45 11.88
N LEU A 22 4.53 5.74 10.58
CA LEU A 22 5.82 6.16 10.04
C LEU A 22 6.00 7.68 10.16
N PRO A 23 7.25 8.19 10.22
CA PRO A 23 7.49 9.62 10.16
C PRO A 23 6.84 10.22 8.91
N GLU A 24 5.96 11.20 9.11
CA GLU A 24 5.15 11.81 8.04
C GLU A 24 5.99 12.33 6.88
N LEU A 25 7.13 12.98 7.19
CA LEU A 25 8.03 13.50 6.16
C LEU A 25 8.59 12.38 5.28
N LEU A 26 9.02 11.27 5.88
CA LEU A 26 9.57 10.12 5.15
C LEU A 26 8.51 9.49 4.25
N MET A 27 7.31 9.30 4.76
CA MET A 27 6.20 8.70 4.01
C MET A 27 5.76 9.61 2.86
N ARG A 28 5.68 10.93 3.10
CA ARG A 28 5.33 11.92 2.07
C ARG A 28 6.38 11.96 0.96
N GLU A 29 7.65 12.04 1.31
CA GLU A 29 8.75 12.10 0.35
C GLU A 29 8.80 10.85 -0.54
N ALA A 30 8.66 9.68 0.06
CA ALA A 30 8.62 8.42 -0.68
C ALA A 30 7.40 8.32 -1.61
N SER A 31 6.22 8.72 -1.12
CA SER A 31 4.98 8.68 -1.92
C SER A 31 5.02 9.67 -3.08
N THR A 32 5.56 10.88 -2.87
CA THR A 32 5.73 11.88 -3.93
C THR A 32 6.69 11.37 -5.00
N ALA A 33 7.86 10.84 -4.61
CA ALA A 33 8.81 10.30 -5.57
C ALA A 33 8.22 9.15 -6.42
N LEU A 34 7.41 8.29 -5.79
CA LEU A 34 6.73 7.22 -6.50
C LEU A 34 5.64 7.73 -7.44
N SER A 35 4.83 8.70 -6.99
CA SER A 35 3.78 9.37 -7.75
C SER A 35 4.34 10.04 -9.00
N ASP A 36 5.39 10.85 -8.83
CA ASP A 36 6.07 11.57 -9.92
C ASP A 36 6.62 10.58 -10.96
N ARG A 37 7.26 9.49 -10.49
CA ARG A 37 7.83 8.48 -11.38
C ARG A 37 6.78 7.66 -12.11
N TRP A 38 5.65 7.39 -11.47
CA TRP A 38 4.53 6.62 -12.07
C TRP A 38 3.63 7.49 -12.95
N GLY A 39 3.71 8.82 -12.82
CA GLY A 39 2.85 9.76 -13.54
C GLY A 39 1.40 9.74 -13.05
N LEU A 40 1.18 9.41 -11.78
CA LEU A 40 -0.12 9.37 -11.14
C LEU A 40 -0.28 10.56 -10.19
N GLU A 41 -1.48 11.12 -10.10
CA GLU A 41 -1.80 12.11 -9.09
C GLU A 41 -1.76 11.48 -7.69
N LEU A 42 -1.12 12.17 -6.73
CA LEU A 42 -1.04 11.74 -5.34
C LEU A 42 -2.07 12.46 -4.48
N SER A 43 -2.95 11.71 -3.87
CA SER A 43 -3.84 12.17 -2.82
C SER A 43 -3.51 11.54 -1.47
N HIS A 44 -4.18 11.98 -0.40
CA HIS A 44 -3.99 11.40 0.91
C HIS A 44 -5.32 11.17 1.63
N ILE A 45 -5.32 10.21 2.53
CA ILE A 45 -6.42 9.86 3.42
C ILE A 45 -5.88 9.88 4.85
N SER A 46 -6.65 10.44 5.76
CA SER A 46 -6.34 10.44 7.19
C SER A 46 -7.11 9.34 7.92
N GLU A 47 -6.53 8.78 8.97
CA GLU A 47 -7.15 7.71 9.76
C GLU A 47 -8.52 8.07 10.35
N GLY A 48 -8.78 9.38 10.59
CA GLY A 48 -10.06 9.88 11.09
C GLY A 48 -11.18 10.01 10.05
N GLU A 49 -10.89 9.78 8.75
CA GLU A 49 -11.91 9.82 7.71
C GLU A 49 -12.77 8.56 7.73
N SER A 50 -14.00 8.67 7.20
CA SER A 50 -14.88 7.51 6.99
C SER A 50 -14.38 6.68 5.81
N PRO A 51 -14.02 5.40 6.00
CA PRO A 51 -13.60 4.54 4.89
C PRO A 51 -14.66 4.42 3.80
N GLN A 52 -15.93 4.28 4.20
CA GLN A 52 -17.06 4.14 3.30
C GLN A 52 -17.20 5.34 2.36
N GLU A 53 -17.12 6.55 2.91
CA GLU A 53 -17.22 7.77 2.12
C GLU A 53 -16.00 7.97 1.23
N THR A 54 -14.83 7.69 1.77
CA THR A 54 -13.56 7.93 1.07
C THR A 54 -13.35 6.94 -0.07
N LEU A 55 -13.55 5.64 0.16
CA LEU A 55 -13.36 4.61 -0.85
C LEU A 55 -14.44 4.63 -1.95
N SER A 56 -15.60 5.26 -1.68
CA SER A 56 -16.65 5.44 -2.69
C SER A 56 -16.38 6.59 -3.66
N ARG A 57 -15.42 7.48 -3.38
CA ARG A 57 -15.12 8.63 -4.24
C ARG A 57 -14.46 8.20 -5.55
N PRO A 58 -14.84 8.76 -6.71
CA PRO A 58 -14.18 8.47 -7.98
C PRO A 58 -12.68 8.80 -7.98
N SER A 59 -12.26 9.85 -7.27
CA SER A 59 -10.86 10.25 -7.14
C SER A 59 -10.00 9.19 -6.43
N ALA A 60 -10.57 8.42 -5.50
CA ALA A 60 -9.91 7.31 -4.86
C ALA A 60 -9.59 6.17 -5.84
N GLN A 61 -10.14 6.22 -7.04
CA GLN A 61 -10.05 5.18 -8.04
C GLN A 61 -9.09 5.49 -9.19
N GLN A 62 -8.56 6.68 -9.29
CA GLN A 62 -7.78 7.12 -10.46
C GLN A 62 -6.33 7.53 -10.16
N GLY A 63 -5.99 7.78 -8.90
CA GLY A 63 -4.68 8.23 -8.47
C GLY A 63 -4.04 7.33 -7.43
N LEU A 64 -2.79 7.62 -7.11
CA LEU A 64 -2.09 7.00 -6.00
C LEU A 64 -2.57 7.65 -4.70
N ILE A 65 -2.87 6.84 -3.69
CA ILE A 65 -3.34 7.34 -2.41
C ILE A 65 -2.36 6.97 -1.31
N ARG A 66 -1.99 7.94 -0.51
CA ARG A 66 -1.20 7.75 0.70
C ARG A 66 -2.11 7.78 1.92
N PHE A 67 -2.04 6.75 2.74
CA PHE A 67 -2.70 6.73 4.04
C PHE A 67 -1.82 7.40 5.11
N CYS A 68 -2.40 8.31 5.88
CA CYS A 68 -1.75 9.03 6.98
C CYS A 68 -2.27 8.49 8.31
N GLY A 69 -1.40 7.84 9.07
CA GLY A 69 -1.73 7.23 10.35
C GLY A 69 -1.49 5.72 10.38
N ASP A 70 -2.17 5.03 11.27
CA ASP A 70 -2.08 3.59 11.46
C ASP A 70 -3.37 2.90 10.97
N VAL A 71 -3.28 2.16 9.86
CA VAL A 71 -4.43 1.45 9.26
C VAL A 71 -4.97 0.31 10.12
N ALA A 72 -4.17 -0.20 11.07
CA ALA A 72 -4.58 -1.26 11.98
C ALA A 72 -5.21 -0.71 13.28
N ARG A 73 -5.21 0.62 13.47
CA ARG A 73 -5.82 1.24 14.64
C ARG A 73 -7.32 0.98 14.64
N GLN A 74 -7.82 0.49 15.79
CA GLN A 74 -9.26 0.30 15.99
C GLN A 74 -9.97 1.66 16.02
N ARG A 75 -11.07 1.75 15.31
CA ARG A 75 -11.91 2.94 15.21
C ARG A 75 -13.00 2.92 16.27
N PRO A 76 -13.48 4.08 16.73
CA PRO A 76 -14.57 4.16 17.70
C PRO A 76 -15.85 3.43 17.25
N GLU A 77 -16.13 3.43 15.96
CA GLU A 77 -17.29 2.77 15.35
C GLU A 77 -17.09 1.25 15.16
N GLY A 78 -15.93 0.73 15.51
CA GLY A 78 -15.51 -0.65 15.34
C GLY A 78 -14.72 -0.89 14.04
N GLY A 79 -13.95 -1.98 14.03
CA GLY A 79 -13.08 -2.33 12.94
C GLY A 79 -11.90 -1.37 12.75
N CYS A 80 -11.10 -1.60 11.73
CA CYS A 80 -9.98 -0.74 11.34
C CYS A 80 -10.02 -0.43 9.84
N TRP A 81 -9.09 0.36 9.34
CA TRP A 81 -9.01 0.65 7.92
C TRP A 81 -8.67 -0.59 7.07
N LEU A 82 -7.91 -1.56 7.61
CA LEU A 82 -7.62 -2.80 6.88
C LEU A 82 -8.87 -3.64 6.64
N ASP A 83 -9.83 -3.66 7.58
CA ASP A 83 -11.14 -4.32 7.37
C ASP A 83 -11.87 -3.69 6.18
N ALA A 84 -11.92 -2.36 6.13
CA ALA A 84 -12.56 -1.66 5.03
C ALA A 84 -11.85 -1.88 3.68
N LEU A 85 -10.50 -1.91 3.67
CA LEU A 85 -9.74 -2.21 2.45
C LEU A 85 -9.99 -3.64 1.97
N ALA A 86 -10.19 -4.58 2.88
CA ALA A 86 -10.57 -5.95 2.56
C ALA A 86 -11.98 -6.02 1.94
N ASP A 87 -12.96 -5.38 2.58
CA ASP A 87 -14.36 -5.35 2.13
C ASP A 87 -14.50 -4.70 0.74
N TRP A 88 -13.77 -3.62 0.51
CA TRP A 88 -13.74 -2.91 -0.77
C TRP A 88 -12.82 -3.55 -1.80
N ARG A 89 -12.10 -4.61 -1.44
CA ARG A 89 -11.06 -5.24 -2.26
C ARG A 89 -10.06 -4.23 -2.81
N GLN A 90 -9.77 -3.18 -2.03
CA GLN A 90 -8.83 -2.14 -2.40
C GLN A 90 -7.40 -2.65 -2.26
N PRO A 91 -6.61 -2.74 -3.34
CA PRO A 91 -5.22 -3.15 -3.26
C PRO A 91 -4.39 -2.20 -2.41
N LEU A 92 -3.45 -2.76 -1.65
CA LEU A 92 -2.56 -1.96 -0.82
C LEU A 92 -1.10 -2.41 -0.93
N VAL A 93 -0.21 -1.47 -0.65
CA VAL A 93 1.24 -1.66 -0.55
C VAL A 93 1.68 -1.23 0.83
N LEU A 94 2.39 -2.09 1.54
CA LEU A 94 2.97 -1.76 2.83
C LEU A 94 4.30 -1.03 2.64
N MET A 95 4.37 0.20 3.14
CA MET A 95 5.58 1.01 3.18
C MET A 95 6.30 0.75 4.51
N VAL A 96 7.57 0.36 4.42
CA VAL A 96 8.35 -0.09 5.59
C VAL A 96 9.60 0.76 5.72
N ALA A 97 9.75 1.47 6.81
CA ALA A 97 10.98 2.20 7.09
C ALA A 97 12.11 1.21 7.44
N GLY A 98 13.25 1.36 6.78
CA GLY A 98 14.48 0.68 7.15
C GLY A 98 15.26 1.49 8.19
N ASP A 99 15.98 0.80 9.07
CA ASP A 99 16.96 1.41 9.96
C ASP A 99 18.28 1.73 9.23
N ALA A 100 19.23 2.38 9.91
CA ALA A 100 20.49 2.77 9.32
C ALA A 100 21.33 1.59 8.78
N GLY A 101 21.16 0.39 9.30
CA GLY A 101 21.81 -0.84 8.86
C GLY A 101 21.04 -1.60 7.78
N GLY A 102 19.93 -1.08 7.31
CA GLY A 102 19.04 -1.75 6.34
C GLY A 102 18.12 -2.81 6.97
N GLY A 103 18.10 -2.94 8.29
CA GLY A 103 17.12 -3.76 9.00
C GLY A 103 15.73 -3.18 8.90
N VAL A 104 14.72 -4.01 9.15
CA VAL A 104 13.31 -3.58 9.26
C VAL A 104 12.68 -4.10 10.54
N ALA A 105 11.77 -3.32 11.09
CA ALA A 105 11.08 -3.70 12.30
C ALA A 105 10.16 -4.92 12.08
N GLY A 106 9.94 -5.72 13.13
CA GLY A 106 9.03 -6.86 13.10
C GLY A 106 7.58 -6.48 12.75
N ALA A 107 7.22 -5.21 12.86
CA ALA A 107 5.95 -4.68 12.41
C ALA A 107 5.65 -5.01 10.93
N ALA A 108 6.67 -5.06 10.05
CA ALA A 108 6.48 -5.42 8.66
C ALA A 108 5.83 -6.81 8.49
N ALA A 109 6.33 -7.80 9.22
CA ALA A 109 5.78 -9.15 9.21
C ALA A 109 4.38 -9.20 9.86
N ALA A 110 4.19 -8.47 10.95
CA ALA A 110 2.90 -8.42 11.64
C ALA A 110 1.80 -7.82 10.76
N TYR A 111 2.08 -6.71 10.09
CA TYR A 111 1.11 -6.09 9.16
C TYR A 111 0.84 -6.95 7.95
N ALA A 112 1.86 -7.62 7.38
CA ALA A 112 1.66 -8.56 6.28
C ALA A 112 0.75 -9.73 6.70
N ALA A 113 0.97 -10.30 7.88
CA ALA A 113 0.13 -11.36 8.44
C ALA A 113 -1.31 -10.87 8.70
N LEU A 114 -1.47 -9.65 9.24
CA LEU A 114 -2.79 -9.05 9.48
C LEU A 114 -3.55 -8.82 8.16
N CYS A 115 -2.89 -8.30 7.13
CA CYS A 115 -3.50 -8.19 5.80
C CYS A 115 -4.00 -9.55 5.28
N HIS A 116 -3.20 -10.59 5.45
CA HIS A 116 -3.57 -11.95 5.04
C HIS A 116 -4.78 -12.46 5.84
N GLU A 117 -4.79 -12.30 7.16
CA GLU A 117 -5.86 -12.74 8.05
C GLU A 117 -7.19 -12.04 7.74
N LEU A 118 -7.16 -10.74 7.49
CA LEU A 118 -8.35 -9.95 7.14
C LEU A 118 -8.76 -10.08 5.67
N GLY A 119 -7.97 -10.75 4.84
CA GLY A 119 -8.22 -10.85 3.40
C GLY A 119 -8.01 -9.54 2.64
N ALA A 120 -7.28 -8.58 3.20
CA ALA A 120 -6.94 -7.32 2.52
C ALA A 120 -5.96 -7.60 1.36
N PRO A 121 -6.22 -7.07 0.14
CA PRO A 121 -5.44 -7.40 -1.04
C PRO A 121 -4.03 -6.78 -1.02
N LEU A 122 -3.11 -7.38 -0.27
CA LEU A 122 -1.72 -6.94 -0.19
C LEU A 122 -0.97 -7.27 -1.48
N ILE A 123 -0.52 -6.24 -2.21
CA ILE A 123 0.31 -6.39 -3.42
C ILE A 123 1.75 -6.75 -3.05
N GLY A 124 2.28 -6.14 -2.00
CA GLY A 124 3.61 -6.40 -1.49
C GLY A 124 4.13 -5.31 -0.58
N LEU A 125 5.43 -5.40 -0.26
CA LEU A 125 6.13 -4.48 0.62
C LEU A 125 7.15 -3.66 -0.14
N VAL A 126 7.29 -2.39 0.24
CA VAL A 126 8.30 -1.47 -0.27
C VAL A 126 9.08 -0.90 0.91
N GLN A 127 10.39 -1.08 0.92
CA GLN A 127 11.25 -0.44 1.91
C GLN A 127 11.48 1.03 1.53
N ILE A 128 11.44 1.93 2.49
CA ILE A 128 11.72 3.36 2.30
C ILE A 128 12.93 3.80 3.11
N GLY A 129 13.74 4.66 2.50
CA GLY A 129 15.02 5.11 3.08
C GLY A 129 16.04 3.97 3.20
N SER A 130 17.10 4.22 3.93
CA SER A 130 18.16 3.28 4.31
C SER A 130 18.74 2.39 3.19
N GLN A 131 19.66 1.49 3.54
CA GLN A 131 20.29 0.57 2.59
C GLN A 131 19.38 -0.63 2.29
N TRP A 132 19.36 -1.06 1.03
CA TRP A 132 18.65 -2.26 0.60
C TRP A 132 19.54 -3.49 0.67
N ASN A 133 19.20 -4.42 1.56
CA ASN A 133 19.90 -5.70 1.66
C ASN A 133 19.06 -6.82 1.01
N ARG A 134 19.33 -7.08 -0.27
CA ARG A 134 18.58 -8.07 -1.06
C ARG A 134 18.61 -9.48 -0.46
N LEU A 135 19.76 -9.89 0.14
CA LEU A 135 19.86 -11.22 0.74
C LEU A 135 18.98 -11.35 1.97
N GLN A 136 18.94 -10.31 2.80
CA GLN A 136 18.09 -10.27 3.98
C GLN A 136 16.62 -10.27 3.59
N ARG A 137 16.22 -9.47 2.57
CA ARG A 137 14.83 -9.44 2.07
C ARG A 137 14.36 -10.77 1.48
N ARG A 138 15.28 -11.57 0.93
CA ARG A 138 14.94 -12.94 0.48
C ARG A 138 14.77 -13.93 1.63
N ARG A 139 15.47 -13.72 2.75
CA ARG A 139 15.43 -14.63 3.90
C ARG A 139 14.24 -14.41 4.82
N ASP A 140 13.72 -13.18 4.89
CA ASP A 140 12.58 -12.87 5.76
C ASP A 140 11.23 -13.39 5.22
N GLY A 141 11.19 -13.85 3.97
CA GLY A 141 10.02 -14.48 3.36
C GLY A 141 8.86 -13.53 3.06
N LEU A 142 9.05 -12.22 3.24
CA LEU A 142 8.00 -11.23 2.94
C LEU A 142 7.94 -10.91 1.44
N PRO A 143 6.76 -10.51 0.91
CA PRO A 143 6.58 -10.25 -0.51
C PRO A 143 7.14 -8.88 -0.93
N TRP A 144 8.44 -8.68 -0.81
CA TRP A 144 9.12 -7.45 -1.18
C TRP A 144 9.03 -7.20 -2.69
N MET A 145 8.78 -5.95 -3.06
CA MET A 145 8.78 -5.49 -4.44
C MET A 145 10.02 -4.65 -4.78
N GLY A 146 10.59 -4.00 -3.79
CA GLY A 146 11.75 -3.15 -3.96
C GLY A 146 11.89 -2.13 -2.84
N TRP A 147 12.57 -1.05 -3.13
CA TRP A 147 12.84 0.02 -2.17
C TRP A 147 12.84 1.39 -2.84
N ILE A 148 12.61 2.41 -2.03
CA ILE A 148 12.75 3.81 -2.42
C ILE A 148 13.93 4.38 -1.64
N PRO A 149 15.11 4.58 -2.27
CA PRO A 149 16.27 5.20 -1.64
C PRO A 149 15.97 6.62 -1.15
N ALA A 150 16.73 7.08 -0.16
CA ALA A 150 16.71 8.48 0.23
C ALA A 150 17.11 9.39 -0.95
N ALA A 151 16.74 10.67 -0.89
CA ALA A 151 17.15 11.65 -1.88
C ALA A 151 18.71 11.73 -1.96
N GLY A 152 19.22 11.87 -3.17
CA GLY A 152 20.67 11.96 -3.43
C GLY A 152 21.41 10.61 -3.53
N VAL A 153 20.75 9.48 -3.32
CA VAL A 153 21.34 8.16 -3.56
C VAL A 153 21.37 7.89 -5.07
N PRO A 154 22.53 7.52 -5.65
CA PRO A 154 22.68 7.35 -7.11
C PRO A 154 21.71 6.33 -7.73
N GLU A 155 21.37 5.27 -7.00
CA GLU A 155 20.50 4.20 -7.47
C GLU A 155 19.02 4.55 -7.43
N ARG A 156 18.63 5.74 -6.93
CA ARG A 156 17.24 6.11 -6.68
C ARG A 156 16.36 6.01 -7.92
N GLU A 157 16.81 6.58 -9.02
CA GLU A 157 16.03 6.60 -10.27
C GLU A 157 15.79 5.18 -10.80
N LEU A 158 16.83 4.36 -10.83
CA LEU A 158 16.73 2.98 -11.28
C LEU A 158 15.84 2.13 -10.35
N ALA A 159 15.92 2.36 -9.05
CA ALA A 159 15.09 1.67 -8.07
C ALA A 159 13.61 2.04 -8.22
N LEU A 160 13.30 3.32 -8.46
CA LEU A 160 11.96 3.80 -8.73
C LEU A 160 11.39 3.23 -10.04
N ASP A 161 12.19 3.18 -11.11
CA ASP A 161 11.77 2.57 -12.38
C ASP A 161 11.36 1.11 -12.21
N HIS A 162 12.23 0.35 -11.56
CA HIS A 162 11.97 -1.06 -11.31
C HIS A 162 10.73 -1.26 -10.42
N LEU A 163 10.57 -0.40 -9.42
CA LEU A 163 9.44 -0.47 -8.50
C LEU A 163 8.12 -0.15 -9.22
N VAL A 164 8.08 0.89 -10.06
CA VAL A 164 6.88 1.25 -10.85
C VAL A 164 6.49 0.12 -11.80
N GLN A 165 7.45 -0.51 -12.47
CA GLN A 165 7.19 -1.66 -13.34
C GLN A 165 6.58 -2.84 -12.55
N GLU A 166 7.14 -3.16 -11.39
CA GLU A 166 6.66 -4.26 -10.55
C GLU A 166 5.27 -3.97 -9.96
N LEU A 167 5.03 -2.74 -9.51
CA LEU A 167 3.72 -2.29 -9.04
C LEU A 167 2.66 -2.38 -10.14
N SER A 168 2.95 -1.85 -11.32
CA SER A 168 2.03 -1.89 -12.46
C SER A 168 1.67 -3.33 -12.83
N ARG A 169 2.66 -4.22 -12.90
CA ARG A 169 2.45 -5.64 -13.21
C ARG A 169 1.55 -6.33 -12.18
N ARG A 170 1.81 -6.14 -10.88
CA ARG A 170 1.04 -6.79 -9.81
C ARG A 170 -0.34 -6.19 -9.63
N SER A 171 -0.50 -4.88 -9.83
CA SER A 171 -1.80 -4.21 -9.76
C SER A 171 -2.77 -4.75 -10.82
N ILE A 172 -2.30 -4.96 -12.04
CA ILE A 172 -3.11 -5.56 -13.11
C ILE A 172 -3.52 -6.99 -12.73
N THR A 173 -2.61 -7.79 -12.19
CA THR A 173 -2.90 -9.16 -11.76
C THR A 173 -3.92 -9.19 -10.63
N ALA A 174 -3.80 -8.31 -9.63
CA ALA A 174 -4.73 -8.22 -8.51
C ALA A 174 -6.15 -7.85 -8.97
N ALA A 175 -6.27 -6.90 -9.90
CA ALA A 175 -7.55 -6.50 -10.49
C ALA A 175 -8.21 -7.67 -11.25
N ALA A 176 -7.44 -8.44 -12.02
CA ALA A 176 -7.93 -9.59 -12.79
C ALA A 176 -8.43 -10.73 -11.86
N THR A 177 -7.72 -10.99 -10.76
CA THR A 177 -8.10 -12.04 -9.80
C THR A 177 -9.36 -11.66 -9.03
N GLY A 178 -9.53 -10.37 -8.69
CA GLY A 178 -10.74 -9.85 -8.05
C GLY A 178 -12.00 -9.96 -8.91
N ALA A 179 -11.87 -9.81 -10.23
CA ALA A 179 -12.99 -9.94 -11.17
C ALA A 179 -13.44 -11.38 -11.40
N GLY A 180 -12.59 -12.38 -11.16
CA GLY A 180 -12.89 -13.80 -11.39
C GLY A 180 -13.60 -14.52 -10.25
N ALA A 181 -13.66 -13.93 -9.06
CA ALA A 181 -14.25 -14.58 -7.87
C ALA A 181 -15.77 -14.48 -7.76
N HIS A 182 -16.44 -13.91 -8.76
CA HIS A 182 -17.90 -13.82 -8.85
C HIS A 182 -18.41 -14.75 -9.96
N ARG A 183 -18.44 -16.05 -9.69
CA ARG A 183 -19.35 -17.00 -10.37
C ARG A 183 -20.28 -17.60 -9.32
N PRO A 184 -21.59 -17.61 -9.61
CA PRO A 184 -22.65 -18.05 -8.72
C PRO A 184 -22.56 -19.52 -8.35
#